data_6c6363cfbd28b0c26b763aadd84e7c53
#
_entry.id   6c6363cfbd28b0c26b763aadd84e7c53
#
_cell.length_a   1.000
_cell.length_b   1.000
_cell.length_c   1.000
_cell.angle_alpha   90.00
_cell.angle_beta   90.00
_cell.angle_gamma   90.00
#
_symmetry.space_group_name_H-M   'P 1'
#
loop_
_entity.id
_entity.type
_entity.pdbx_description
1 polymer ?
#
loop_
_entity_poly.entity_id
_entity_poly.type
_entity_poly.pdbx_seq_one_letter_code
_entity_poly.pdbx_strand_id
1 'polypeptide(L)'
;EADGQQKLQQINRYAGAVVALIMSIGYYFVIRNMGALKYVSGGAGIFAAIVIIATFVAGAQLITWCGEQIDDKGIGNGVSLIIFASIVSNWSSLYTSVKGLLTQAASGKPQYYFFLPLLIVLALVAVVFVVVMTNAERRITIQYAKRVVGRKQMGGQNSYLPLKLNMSGVMPIIFASALVSIPGTIGSFLQIDQTAHPVWYAFFHTFNYTSWLYVVIYLLLILAFNYFYVAIQYNPVEIANNL
;
A
#
# COMPACT_ATOMS: atom_id res chain seq x y z
N GLU A 1 -16.29 -20.95 -13.04
CA GLU A 1 -15.94 -19.74 -12.26
C GLU A 1 -15.12 -20.07 -11.01
N ALA A 2 -15.48 -21.10 -10.22
CA ALA A 2 -14.74 -21.50 -9.01
C ALA A 2 -13.29 -21.93 -9.31
N ASP A 3 -13.05 -22.69 -10.36
CA ASP A 3 -11.71 -23.11 -10.79
C ASP A 3 -10.83 -21.95 -11.23
N GLY A 4 -11.41 -20.89 -11.80
CA GLY A 4 -10.70 -19.70 -12.19
C GLY A 4 -10.20 -18.90 -10.98
N GLN A 5 -11.03 -18.77 -9.96
CA GLN A 5 -10.67 -18.07 -8.72
C GLN A 5 -9.58 -18.82 -7.94
N GLN A 6 -9.66 -20.15 -7.86
CA GLN A 6 -8.62 -20.95 -7.21
C GLN A 6 -7.25 -20.83 -7.92
N LYS A 7 -7.24 -20.85 -9.26
CA LYS A 7 -6.02 -20.62 -10.05
C LYS A 7 -5.44 -19.22 -9.83
N LEU A 8 -6.29 -18.19 -9.76
CA LEU A 8 -5.88 -16.82 -9.48
C LEU A 8 -5.24 -16.70 -8.08
N GLN A 9 -5.81 -17.32 -7.06
CA GLN A 9 -5.24 -17.35 -5.72
C GLN A 9 -3.89 -18.06 -5.70
N GLN A 10 -3.74 -19.18 -6.41
CA GLN A 10 -2.45 -19.87 -6.52
C GLN A 10 -1.38 -19.00 -7.21
N ILE A 11 -1.74 -18.33 -8.31
CA ILE A 11 -0.82 -17.42 -9.01
C ILE A 11 -0.40 -16.28 -8.08
N ASN A 12 -1.32 -15.68 -7.33
CA ASN A 12 -1.01 -14.63 -6.37
C ASN A 12 -0.08 -15.10 -5.25
N ARG A 13 -0.26 -16.32 -4.73
CA ARG A 13 0.67 -16.92 -3.75
C ARG A 13 2.07 -17.09 -4.31
N TYR A 14 2.20 -17.64 -5.52
CA TYR A 14 3.52 -17.82 -6.15
C TYR A 14 4.18 -16.48 -6.46
N ALA A 15 3.42 -15.51 -6.99
CA ALA A 15 3.92 -14.16 -7.23
C ALA A 15 4.39 -13.50 -5.94
N GLY A 16 3.61 -13.60 -4.87
CA GLY A 16 3.98 -13.11 -3.54
C GLY A 16 5.25 -13.76 -3.00
N ALA A 17 5.41 -15.08 -3.18
CA ALA A 17 6.62 -15.80 -2.76
C ALA A 17 7.87 -15.33 -3.53
N VAL A 18 7.75 -15.11 -4.85
CA VAL A 18 8.85 -14.61 -5.68
C VAL A 18 9.25 -13.20 -5.26
N VAL A 19 8.28 -12.31 -5.04
CA VAL A 19 8.55 -10.94 -4.57
C VAL A 19 9.19 -10.97 -3.17
N ALA A 20 8.68 -11.80 -2.26
CA ALA A 20 9.25 -11.96 -0.93
C ALA A 20 10.71 -12.45 -0.99
N LEU A 21 11.03 -13.35 -1.91
CA LEU A 21 12.39 -13.85 -2.13
C LEU A 21 13.32 -12.73 -2.63
N ILE A 22 12.90 -11.96 -3.62
CA ILE A 22 13.67 -10.83 -4.14
C ILE A 22 13.94 -9.81 -3.03
N MET A 23 12.90 -9.44 -2.27
CA MET A 23 13.02 -8.50 -1.16
C MET A 23 13.92 -9.04 -0.03
N SER A 24 13.83 -10.33 0.29
CA SER A 24 14.65 -10.93 1.35
C SER A 24 16.14 -10.96 1.00
N ILE A 25 16.48 -11.22 -0.27
CA ILE A 25 17.86 -11.08 -0.78
C ILE A 25 18.35 -9.65 -0.55
N GLY A 26 17.50 -8.69 -0.88
CA GLY A 26 17.77 -7.29 -0.65
C GLY A 26 18.05 -6.96 0.81
N TYR A 27 17.19 -7.35 1.72
CA TYR A 27 17.40 -7.14 3.16
C TYR A 27 18.66 -7.83 3.69
N TYR A 28 19.01 -9.00 3.16
CA TYR A 28 20.27 -9.65 3.51
C TYR A 28 21.47 -8.75 3.20
N PHE A 29 21.51 -8.11 2.00
CA PHE A 29 22.60 -7.19 1.66
C PHE A 29 22.65 -5.96 2.57
N VAL A 30 21.50 -5.40 2.94
CA VAL A 30 21.42 -4.28 3.90
C VAL A 30 22.01 -4.70 5.24
N ILE A 31 21.60 -5.82 5.80
CA ILE A 31 22.08 -6.33 7.08
C ILE A 31 23.59 -6.61 7.02
N ARG A 32 24.08 -7.16 5.91
CA ARG A 32 25.49 -7.40 5.67
C ARG A 32 26.30 -6.10 5.65
N ASN A 33 25.82 -5.08 4.95
CA ASN A 33 26.49 -3.78 4.84
C ASN A 33 26.47 -3.00 6.16
N MET A 34 25.46 -3.20 7.00
CA MET A 34 25.40 -2.63 8.35
C MET A 34 26.40 -3.29 9.33
N GLY A 35 27.12 -4.33 8.90
CA GLY A 35 28.08 -5.04 9.76
C GLY A 35 27.43 -5.86 10.88
N ALA A 36 26.12 -6.11 10.80
CA ALA A 36 25.38 -6.84 11.82
C ALA A 36 25.59 -8.36 11.77
N LEU A 37 26.27 -8.87 10.73
CA LEU A 37 26.51 -10.29 10.55
C LEU A 37 27.83 -10.72 11.22
N LYS A 38 27.75 -11.73 12.09
CA LYS A 38 28.92 -12.35 12.71
C LYS A 38 29.76 -13.17 11.72
N TYR A 39 29.12 -13.79 10.74
CA TYR A 39 29.77 -14.61 9.72
C TYR A 39 29.48 -14.03 8.33
N VAL A 40 30.50 -13.46 7.68
CA VAL A 40 30.36 -12.78 6.38
C VAL A 40 31.03 -13.57 5.25
N SER A 41 32.02 -14.44 5.57
CA SER A 41 32.83 -15.15 4.60
C SER A 41 32.90 -16.65 4.88
N GLY A 42 33.21 -17.44 3.83
CA GLY A 42 33.32 -18.89 3.92
C GLY A 42 31.95 -19.62 3.96
N GLY A 43 31.98 -20.90 4.25
CA GLY A 43 30.77 -21.75 4.31
C GLY A 43 29.74 -21.28 5.36
N ALA A 44 30.20 -20.77 6.51
CA ALA A 44 29.34 -20.22 7.55
C ALA A 44 28.60 -18.95 7.09
N GLY A 45 29.24 -18.11 6.25
CA GLY A 45 28.59 -16.93 5.66
C GLY A 45 27.49 -17.29 4.66
N ILE A 46 27.71 -18.32 3.83
CA ILE A 46 26.68 -18.81 2.90
C ILE A 46 25.50 -19.41 3.67
N PHE A 47 25.76 -20.20 4.70
CA PHE A 47 24.72 -20.77 5.53
C PHE A 47 23.89 -19.67 6.23
N ALA A 48 24.54 -18.65 6.79
CA ALA A 48 23.86 -17.50 7.40
C ALA A 48 22.98 -16.75 6.38
N ALA A 49 23.46 -16.55 5.14
CA ALA A 49 22.67 -15.95 4.06
C ALA A 49 21.40 -16.75 3.75
N ILE A 50 21.53 -18.05 3.58
CA ILE A 50 20.40 -18.96 3.31
C ILE A 50 19.37 -18.89 4.46
N VAL A 51 19.83 -18.98 5.70
CA VAL A 51 18.95 -18.92 6.88
C VAL A 51 18.20 -17.60 6.94
N ILE A 52 18.89 -16.49 6.75
CA ILE A 52 18.26 -15.16 6.80
C ILE A 52 17.20 -15.02 5.70
N ILE A 53 17.56 -15.35 4.45
CA ILE A 53 16.64 -15.26 3.32
C ILE A 53 15.43 -16.18 3.54
N ALA A 54 15.65 -17.43 3.95
CA ALA A 54 14.58 -18.36 4.23
C ALA A 54 13.65 -17.88 5.36
N THR A 55 14.19 -17.28 6.41
CA THR A 55 13.41 -16.75 7.52
C THR A 55 12.53 -15.57 7.09
N PHE A 56 13.05 -14.64 6.29
CA PHE A 56 12.26 -13.54 5.75
C PHE A 56 11.13 -14.03 4.82
N VAL A 57 11.44 -14.98 3.93
CA VAL A 57 10.43 -15.57 3.03
C VAL A 57 9.37 -16.31 3.84
N ALA A 58 9.77 -17.12 4.82
CA ALA A 58 8.84 -17.83 5.69
C ALA A 58 7.94 -16.88 6.49
N GLY A 59 8.50 -15.78 7.01
CA GLY A 59 7.74 -14.74 7.71
C GLY A 59 6.70 -14.07 6.80
N ALA A 60 7.08 -13.73 5.56
CA ALA A 60 6.17 -13.15 4.59
C ALA A 60 5.03 -14.10 4.23
N GLN A 61 5.34 -15.40 4.00
CA GLN A 61 4.33 -16.42 3.70
C GLN A 61 3.40 -16.68 4.89
N LEU A 62 3.91 -16.62 6.11
CA LEU A 62 3.10 -16.76 7.32
C LEU A 62 2.09 -15.61 7.44
N ILE A 63 2.51 -14.37 7.18
CA ILE A 63 1.62 -13.19 7.19
C ILE A 63 0.56 -13.32 6.11
N THR A 64 0.93 -13.75 4.90
CA THR A 64 -0.02 -13.99 3.80
C THR A 64 -1.04 -15.06 4.20
N TRP A 65 -0.59 -16.17 4.76
CA TRP A 65 -1.47 -17.23 5.25
C TRP A 65 -2.41 -16.74 6.36
N CYS A 66 -1.92 -15.92 7.30
CA CYS A 66 -2.79 -15.31 8.32
C CYS A 66 -3.88 -14.44 7.68
N GLY A 67 -3.52 -13.65 6.64
CA GLY A 67 -4.49 -12.85 5.90
C GLY A 67 -5.59 -13.70 5.28
N GLU A 68 -5.22 -14.79 4.62
CA GLU A 68 -6.17 -15.74 4.02
C GLU A 68 -7.07 -16.42 5.07
N GLN A 69 -6.52 -16.78 6.25
CA GLN A 69 -7.34 -17.33 7.33
C GLN A 69 -8.36 -16.33 7.89
N ILE A 70 -8.00 -15.04 7.90
CA ILE A 70 -8.93 -13.98 8.30
C ILE A 70 -10.01 -13.78 7.23
N ASP A 71 -9.68 -13.85 5.95
CA ASP A 71 -10.65 -13.79 4.85
C ASP A 71 -11.64 -14.97 4.91
N ASP A 72 -11.16 -16.18 5.18
CA ASP A 72 -11.98 -17.40 5.17
C ASP A 72 -12.83 -17.56 6.44
N LYS A 73 -12.31 -17.21 7.61
CA LYS A 73 -12.92 -17.51 8.91
C LYS A 73 -13.16 -16.32 9.80
N GLY A 74 -12.64 -15.15 9.42
CA GLY A 74 -12.69 -13.94 10.22
C GLY A 74 -13.77 -12.97 9.78
N ILE A 75 -13.58 -11.70 10.12
CA ILE A 75 -14.48 -10.59 9.80
C ILE A 75 -13.76 -9.59 8.90
N GLY A 76 -14.34 -9.32 7.74
CA GLY A 76 -13.81 -8.32 6.80
C GLY A 76 -12.68 -8.85 5.93
N ASN A 77 -11.84 -7.94 5.43
CA ASN A 77 -10.73 -8.29 4.54
C ASN A 77 -9.43 -8.44 5.36
N GLY A 78 -8.79 -9.63 5.28
CA GLY A 78 -7.61 -9.99 6.07
C GLY A 78 -6.39 -9.11 5.77
N VAL A 79 -6.18 -8.79 4.49
CA VAL A 79 -5.06 -7.90 4.09
C VAL A 79 -5.25 -6.51 4.71
N SER A 80 -6.47 -5.96 4.67
CA SER A 80 -6.78 -4.66 5.27
C SER A 80 -6.58 -4.67 6.78
N LEU A 81 -6.94 -5.77 7.47
CA LEU A 81 -6.72 -5.92 8.91
C LEU A 81 -5.23 -6.00 9.27
N ILE A 82 -4.43 -6.70 8.48
CA ILE A 82 -2.98 -6.78 8.69
C ILE A 82 -2.32 -5.41 8.49
N ILE A 83 -2.72 -4.66 7.44
CA ILE A 83 -2.24 -3.29 7.21
C ILE A 83 -2.63 -2.38 8.38
N PHE A 84 -3.88 -2.46 8.84
CA PHE A 84 -4.35 -1.71 10.01
C PHE A 84 -3.54 -2.05 11.27
N ALA A 85 -3.33 -3.34 11.56
CA ALA A 85 -2.52 -3.78 12.69
C ALA A 85 -1.06 -3.27 12.60
N SER A 86 -0.48 -3.27 11.39
CA SER A 86 0.85 -2.73 11.14
C SER A 86 0.94 -1.21 11.42
N ILE A 87 -0.08 -0.45 11.03
CA ILE A 87 -0.16 0.99 11.30
C ILE A 87 -0.27 1.24 12.81
N VAL A 88 -1.17 0.52 13.49
CA VAL A 88 -1.38 0.66 14.94
C VAL A 88 -0.17 0.21 15.75
N SER A 89 0.55 -0.81 15.29
CA SER A 89 1.81 -1.27 15.91
C SER A 89 2.86 -0.16 16.01
N ASN A 90 2.88 0.79 15.07
CA ASN A 90 3.79 1.93 15.10
C ASN A 90 3.39 3.05 16.08
N TRP A 91 2.31 2.87 16.86
CA TRP A 91 1.84 3.86 17.83
C TRP A 91 2.87 4.19 18.91
N SER A 92 3.68 3.21 19.32
CA SER A 92 4.77 3.40 20.27
C SER A 92 5.85 4.36 19.73
N SER A 93 6.18 4.25 18.45
CA SER A 93 7.11 5.17 17.78
C SER A 93 6.56 6.59 17.69
N LEU A 94 5.26 6.72 17.45
CA LEU A 94 4.56 8.00 17.42
C LEU A 94 4.58 8.67 18.80
N TYR A 95 4.34 7.92 19.87
CA TYR A 95 4.45 8.40 21.25
C TYR A 95 5.86 8.91 21.59
N THR A 96 6.90 8.16 21.24
CA THR A 96 8.29 8.59 21.46
C THR A 96 8.65 9.83 20.66
N SER A 97 8.16 9.96 19.44
CA SER A 97 8.35 11.15 18.60
C SER A 97 7.67 12.39 19.19
N VAL A 98 6.43 12.26 19.64
CA VAL A 98 5.68 13.34 20.32
C VAL A 98 6.39 13.76 21.61
N LYS A 99 6.83 12.80 22.43
CA LYS A 99 7.60 13.08 23.64
C LYS A 99 8.91 13.78 23.31
N GLY A 100 9.60 13.39 22.24
CA GLY A 100 10.82 14.04 21.76
C GLY A 100 10.60 15.50 21.35
N LEU A 101 9.47 15.80 20.68
CA LEU A 101 9.10 17.17 20.32
C LEU A 101 8.78 18.02 21.55
N LEU A 102 8.10 17.45 22.55
CA LEU A 102 7.82 18.13 23.81
C LEU A 102 9.08 18.45 24.61
N THR A 103 10.05 17.54 24.66
CA THR A 103 11.34 17.79 25.32
C THR A 103 12.16 18.86 24.59
N GLN A 104 12.12 18.91 23.27
CA GLN A 104 12.73 19.98 22.49
C GLN A 104 12.04 21.34 22.71
N ALA A 105 10.71 21.35 22.85
CA ALA A 105 9.96 22.55 23.21
C ALA A 105 10.40 23.11 24.57
N ALA A 106 10.60 22.22 25.55
CA ALA A 106 11.08 22.60 26.90
C ALA A 106 12.54 23.05 26.90
N SER A 107 13.38 22.59 25.97
CA SER A 107 14.81 22.92 25.90
C SER A 107 15.16 24.18 25.08
N GLY A 108 14.21 25.12 24.91
CA GLY A 108 14.47 26.44 24.34
C GLY A 108 13.98 26.66 22.91
N LYS A 109 13.14 25.75 22.38
CA LYS A 109 12.47 25.91 21.08
C LYS A 109 10.94 25.98 21.25
N PRO A 110 10.40 27.14 21.73
CA PRO A 110 8.97 27.25 22.09
C PRO A 110 8.01 27.04 20.90
N GLN A 111 8.50 27.17 19.68
CA GLN A 111 7.72 26.94 18.46
C GLN A 111 7.09 25.54 18.38
N TYR A 112 7.67 24.53 19.01
CA TYR A 112 7.12 23.16 19.00
C TYR A 112 5.83 23.03 19.85
N TYR A 113 5.59 23.91 20.80
CA TYR A 113 4.31 23.96 21.52
C TYR A 113 3.13 24.34 20.60
N PHE A 114 3.40 25.09 19.53
CA PHE A 114 2.38 25.43 18.53
C PHE A 114 2.30 24.37 17.44
N PHE A 115 3.44 23.85 16.98
CA PHE A 115 3.47 22.86 15.89
C PHE A 115 2.85 21.51 16.30
N LEU A 116 2.98 21.09 17.55
CA LEU A 116 2.45 19.82 18.02
C LEU A 116 0.92 19.74 17.94
N PRO A 117 0.15 20.67 18.54
CA PRO A 117 -1.31 20.65 18.42
C PRO A 117 -1.78 20.88 16.97
N LEU A 118 -1.07 21.70 16.19
CA LEU A 118 -1.35 21.90 14.78
C LEU A 118 -1.23 20.58 14.00
N LEU A 119 -0.18 19.80 14.23
CA LEU A 119 0.04 18.52 13.59
C LEU A 119 -1.05 17.51 13.94
N ILE A 120 -1.49 17.46 15.20
CA ILE A 120 -2.59 16.59 15.66
C ILE A 120 -3.91 16.99 14.97
N VAL A 121 -4.22 18.28 14.93
CA VAL A 121 -5.43 18.77 14.25
C VAL A 121 -5.39 18.45 12.77
N LEU A 122 -4.24 18.64 12.12
CA LEU A 122 -4.08 18.35 10.71
C LEU A 122 -4.23 16.86 10.41
N ALA A 123 -3.71 15.98 11.28
CA ALA A 123 -3.90 14.54 11.17
C ALA A 123 -5.38 14.14 11.32
N LEU A 124 -6.10 14.71 12.30
CA LEU A 124 -7.53 14.46 12.47
C LEU A 124 -8.35 14.93 11.27
N VAL A 125 -8.06 16.12 10.75
CA VAL A 125 -8.72 16.66 9.55
C VAL A 125 -8.46 15.73 8.35
N ALA A 126 -7.24 15.24 8.18
CA ALA A 126 -6.91 14.29 7.11
C ALA A 126 -7.70 12.98 7.24
N VAL A 127 -7.81 12.43 8.44
CA VAL A 127 -8.61 11.21 8.69
C VAL A 127 -10.09 11.45 8.35
N VAL A 128 -10.68 12.55 8.84
CA VAL A 128 -12.08 12.89 8.54
C VAL A 128 -12.28 13.07 7.04
N PHE A 129 -11.37 13.77 6.36
CA PHE A 129 -11.43 13.97 4.92
C PHE A 129 -11.40 12.64 4.16
N VAL A 130 -10.50 11.72 4.51
CA VAL A 130 -10.40 10.40 3.89
C VAL A 130 -11.67 9.58 4.12
N VAL A 131 -12.22 9.60 5.34
CA VAL A 131 -13.47 8.88 5.67
C VAL A 131 -14.64 9.42 4.86
N VAL A 132 -14.79 10.75 4.76
CA VAL A 132 -15.84 11.38 3.96
C VAL A 132 -15.71 11.03 2.49
N MET A 133 -14.49 11.12 1.93
CA MET A 133 -14.24 10.80 0.52
C MET A 133 -14.46 9.31 0.20
N THR A 134 -14.11 8.41 1.11
CA THR A 134 -14.29 6.96 0.92
C THR A 134 -15.77 6.56 0.99
N ASN A 135 -16.57 7.26 1.82
CA ASN A 135 -18.00 7.01 1.95
C ASN A 135 -18.85 7.81 0.95
N ALA A 136 -18.25 8.75 0.22
CA ALA A 136 -18.96 9.57 -0.74
C ALA A 136 -19.41 8.74 -1.95
N GLU A 137 -20.70 8.86 -2.29
CA GLU A 137 -21.35 8.16 -3.40
C GLU A 137 -21.99 9.16 -4.35
N ARG A 138 -21.80 8.94 -5.65
CA ARG A 138 -22.55 9.62 -6.70
C ARG A 138 -23.75 8.76 -7.08
N ARG A 139 -24.96 9.26 -6.85
CA ARG A 139 -26.22 8.58 -7.19
C ARG A 139 -26.63 8.93 -8.61
N ILE A 140 -26.70 7.94 -9.51
CA ILE A 140 -27.19 8.09 -10.87
C ILE A 140 -28.64 7.58 -10.87
N THR A 141 -29.57 8.39 -11.33
CA THR A 141 -30.99 8.01 -11.46
C THR A 141 -31.19 7.05 -12.64
N ILE A 142 -31.76 5.86 -12.38
CA ILE A 142 -32.13 4.89 -13.40
C ILE A 142 -33.64 4.88 -13.48
N GLN A 143 -34.15 5.04 -14.71
CA GLN A 143 -35.58 4.90 -14.99
C GLN A 143 -35.83 3.51 -15.58
N TYR A 144 -36.50 2.65 -14.81
CA TYR A 144 -36.98 1.39 -15.37
C TYR A 144 -38.20 1.62 -16.26
N ALA A 145 -38.29 0.89 -17.38
CA ALA A 145 -39.44 0.93 -18.27
C ALA A 145 -40.72 0.59 -17.51
N LYS A 146 -41.75 1.41 -17.69
CA LYS A 146 -43.05 1.17 -17.09
C LYS A 146 -43.67 -0.07 -17.72
N ARG A 147 -43.99 -1.08 -16.93
CA ARG A 147 -44.64 -2.30 -17.39
C ARG A 147 -46.16 -2.05 -17.35
N VAL A 148 -46.79 -2.12 -18.50
CA VAL A 148 -48.25 -2.05 -18.60
C VAL A 148 -48.81 -3.47 -18.49
N VAL A 149 -49.52 -3.77 -17.42
CA VAL A 149 -50.23 -5.04 -17.23
C VAL A 149 -51.72 -4.74 -17.29
N GLY A 150 -52.35 -5.02 -18.44
CA GLY A 150 -53.73 -4.70 -18.69
C GLY A 150 -54.00 -3.18 -18.75
N ARG A 151 -55.06 -2.70 -18.08
CA ARG A 151 -55.47 -1.29 -18.03
C ARG A 151 -54.78 -0.46 -16.93
N LYS A 152 -53.93 -1.07 -16.10
CA LYS A 152 -53.21 -0.38 -15.00
C LYS A 152 -51.73 -0.20 -15.35
N GLN A 153 -51.30 1.06 -15.42
CA GLN A 153 -49.88 1.40 -15.43
C GLN A 153 -49.35 1.23 -14.00
N MET A 154 -48.49 0.22 -13.77
CA MET A 154 -47.69 0.16 -12.56
C MET A 154 -46.51 1.09 -12.78
N GLY A 155 -46.44 2.16 -11.94
CA GLY A 155 -45.38 3.18 -12.02
C GLY A 155 -44.03 2.58 -11.78
N GLY A 156 -43.10 2.85 -12.69
CA GLY A 156 -41.69 2.50 -12.48
C GLY A 156 -41.16 3.23 -11.24
N GLN A 157 -40.61 2.48 -10.31
CA GLN A 157 -39.93 3.02 -9.15
C GLN A 157 -38.62 3.61 -9.65
N ASN A 158 -38.36 4.88 -9.38
CA ASN A 158 -37.08 5.49 -9.66
C ASN A 158 -36.02 4.84 -8.72
N SER A 159 -35.09 4.11 -9.30
CA SER A 159 -33.98 3.52 -8.59
C SER A 159 -32.72 4.36 -8.82
N TYR A 160 -31.81 4.32 -7.86
CA TYR A 160 -30.52 5.01 -7.96
C TYR A 160 -29.41 3.98 -7.98
N LEU A 161 -28.46 4.14 -8.91
CA LEU A 161 -27.20 3.38 -8.90
C LEU A 161 -26.17 4.17 -8.08
N PRO A 162 -25.78 3.67 -6.88
CA PRO A 162 -24.75 4.32 -6.08
C PRO A 162 -23.38 3.95 -6.65
N LEU A 163 -22.65 4.95 -7.14
CA LEU A 163 -21.25 4.79 -7.53
C LEU A 163 -20.36 5.44 -6.47
N LYS A 164 -19.45 4.68 -5.88
CA LYS A 164 -18.48 5.20 -4.92
C LYS A 164 -17.52 6.16 -5.62
N LEU A 165 -17.20 7.30 -4.99
CA LEU A 165 -16.24 8.25 -5.52
C LEU A 165 -14.83 7.65 -5.57
N ASN A 166 -14.46 6.90 -4.54
CA ASN A 166 -13.19 6.18 -4.46
C ASN A 166 -13.43 4.69 -4.77
N MET A 167 -13.43 4.34 -6.05
CA MET A 167 -13.68 2.96 -6.51
C MET A 167 -12.45 2.06 -6.34
N SER A 168 -11.25 2.62 -6.46
CA SER A 168 -10.00 1.86 -6.41
C SER A 168 -9.48 1.61 -4.99
N GLY A 169 -10.01 2.32 -4.00
CA GLY A 169 -9.60 2.20 -2.60
C GLY A 169 -8.13 2.59 -2.37
N VAL A 170 -7.43 1.81 -1.58
CA VAL A 170 -6.02 2.03 -1.20
C VAL A 170 -5.03 1.32 -2.14
N MET A 171 -5.51 0.43 -3.01
CA MET A 171 -4.65 -0.42 -3.86
C MET A 171 -3.67 0.35 -4.76
N PRO A 172 -4.06 1.43 -5.45
CA PRO A 172 -3.12 2.20 -6.28
C PRO A 172 -1.94 2.75 -5.49
N ILE A 173 -2.15 3.17 -4.25
CA ILE A 173 -1.11 3.71 -3.38
C ILE A 173 -0.12 2.61 -3.00
N ILE A 174 -0.62 1.40 -2.67
CA ILE A 174 0.22 0.25 -2.32
C ILE A 174 1.10 -0.16 -3.50
N PHE A 175 0.53 -0.28 -4.71
CA PHE A 175 1.30 -0.62 -5.91
C PHE A 175 2.32 0.45 -6.28
N ALA A 176 1.93 1.72 -6.23
CA ALA A 176 2.84 2.84 -6.51
C ALA A 176 4.01 2.85 -5.50
N SER A 177 3.74 2.69 -4.20
CA SER A 177 4.78 2.65 -3.17
C SER A 177 5.73 1.46 -3.35
N ALA A 178 5.19 0.28 -3.68
CA ALA A 178 6.00 -0.89 -3.96
C ALA A 178 6.94 -0.68 -5.14
N LEU A 179 6.43 -0.13 -6.27
CA LEU A 179 7.26 0.13 -7.46
C LEU A 179 8.34 1.18 -7.21
N VAL A 180 7.99 2.28 -6.54
CA VAL A 180 8.96 3.35 -6.25
C VAL A 180 10.02 2.92 -5.24
N SER A 181 9.70 2.00 -4.33
CA SER A 181 10.67 1.48 -3.36
C SER A 181 11.73 0.57 -3.97
N ILE A 182 11.43 -0.10 -5.11
CA ILE A 182 12.38 -1.03 -5.77
C ILE A 182 13.69 -0.35 -6.17
N PRO A 183 13.71 0.76 -6.95
CA PRO A 183 14.95 1.44 -7.31
C PRO A 183 15.70 1.98 -6.10
N GLY A 184 14.99 2.55 -5.11
CA GLY A 184 15.61 3.03 -3.86
C GLY A 184 16.29 1.91 -3.10
N THR A 185 15.68 0.74 -3.03
CA THR A 185 16.23 -0.45 -2.40
C THR A 185 17.47 -0.95 -3.17
N ILE A 186 17.40 -1.04 -4.49
CA ILE A 186 18.53 -1.44 -5.36
C ILE A 186 19.71 -0.45 -5.20
N GLY A 187 19.43 0.86 -5.18
CA GLY A 187 20.45 1.89 -4.95
C GLY A 187 21.16 1.74 -3.61
N SER A 188 20.42 1.37 -2.56
CA SER A 188 20.99 1.10 -1.23
C SER A 188 21.88 -0.14 -1.22
N PHE A 189 21.65 -1.12 -2.09
CA PHE A 189 22.49 -2.33 -2.20
C PHE A 189 23.79 -2.07 -2.96
N LEU A 190 23.69 -1.32 -4.06
CA LEU A 190 24.83 -1.09 -4.94
C LEU A 190 25.88 -0.15 -4.34
N GLN A 191 25.55 0.61 -3.28
CA GLN A 191 26.44 1.59 -2.63
C GLN A 191 27.24 2.40 -3.67
N ILE A 192 26.54 2.96 -4.65
CA ILE A 192 27.16 3.64 -5.79
C ILE A 192 27.81 4.94 -5.29
N ASP A 193 29.13 5.02 -5.40
CA ASP A 193 29.88 6.23 -5.10
C ASP A 193 29.57 7.32 -6.12
N GLN A 194 29.30 8.52 -5.64
CA GLN A 194 29.06 9.71 -6.44
C GLN A 194 30.22 10.04 -7.39
N THR A 195 31.46 9.71 -6.96
CA THR A 195 32.68 10.00 -7.71
C THR A 195 32.94 9.02 -8.85
N ALA A 196 32.57 7.74 -8.67
CA ALA A 196 32.81 6.69 -9.67
C ALA A 196 31.73 6.63 -10.75
N HIS A 197 30.48 6.85 -10.39
CA HIS A 197 29.33 6.71 -11.31
C HIS A 197 28.28 7.80 -11.05
N PRO A 198 28.51 9.05 -11.44
CA PRO A 198 27.64 10.19 -11.10
C PRO A 198 26.21 10.05 -11.67
N VAL A 199 26.05 9.45 -12.85
CA VAL A 199 24.74 9.28 -13.50
C VAL A 199 23.88 8.26 -12.75
N TRP A 200 24.46 7.10 -12.36
CA TRP A 200 23.77 6.09 -11.60
C TRP A 200 23.44 6.55 -10.18
N TYR A 201 24.36 7.28 -9.57
CA TYR A 201 24.11 7.90 -8.26
C TYR A 201 22.92 8.86 -8.33
N ALA A 202 22.89 9.77 -9.32
CA ALA A 202 21.80 10.72 -9.51
C ALA A 202 20.47 10.01 -9.76
N PHE A 203 20.47 8.92 -10.56
CA PHE A 203 19.28 8.12 -10.83
C PHE A 203 18.71 7.50 -9.56
N PHE A 204 19.52 6.77 -8.79
CA PHE A 204 19.03 6.12 -7.56
C PHE A 204 18.72 7.13 -6.44
N HIS A 205 19.45 8.24 -6.38
CA HIS A 205 19.16 9.30 -5.44
C HIS A 205 17.83 10.01 -5.72
N THR A 206 17.36 10.03 -6.96
CA THR A 206 16.04 10.55 -7.33
C THR A 206 14.92 9.78 -6.64
N PHE A 207 15.10 8.48 -6.38
CA PHE A 207 14.13 7.64 -5.68
C PHE A 207 14.26 7.70 -4.15
N ASN A 208 15.02 8.65 -3.62
CA ASN A 208 15.08 8.91 -2.18
C ASN A 208 13.88 9.79 -1.77
N TYR A 209 13.31 9.52 -0.60
CA TYR A 209 12.13 10.24 -0.05
C TYR A 209 12.32 11.76 0.09
N THR A 210 13.56 12.24 0.12
CA THR A 210 13.89 13.67 0.20
C THR A 210 13.88 14.39 -1.14
N SER A 211 13.82 13.66 -2.26
CA SER A 211 13.86 14.25 -3.61
C SER A 211 12.48 14.74 -4.04
N TRP A 212 12.42 15.94 -4.62
CA TRP A 212 11.20 16.47 -5.25
C TRP A 212 10.71 15.57 -6.40
N LEU A 213 11.64 15.03 -7.20
CA LEU A 213 11.32 14.11 -8.30
C LEU A 213 10.64 12.82 -7.80
N TYR A 214 11.01 12.32 -6.61
CA TYR A 214 10.33 11.21 -5.98
C TYR A 214 8.83 11.49 -5.82
N VAL A 215 8.47 12.66 -5.31
CA VAL A 215 7.06 13.04 -5.08
C VAL A 215 6.29 13.08 -6.39
N VAL A 216 6.89 13.65 -7.46
CA VAL A 216 6.26 13.72 -8.78
C VAL A 216 6.06 12.34 -9.40
N ILE A 217 7.09 11.50 -9.39
CA ILE A 217 7.01 10.12 -9.92
C ILE A 217 5.98 9.30 -9.14
N TYR A 218 5.98 9.41 -7.82
CA TYR A 218 5.03 8.70 -6.97
C TYR A 218 3.59 9.13 -7.25
N LEU A 219 3.34 10.43 -7.39
CA LEU A 219 2.02 10.96 -7.73
C LEU A 219 1.54 10.47 -9.11
N LEU A 220 2.42 10.51 -10.12
CA LEU A 220 2.09 10.01 -11.47
C LEU A 220 1.78 8.52 -11.46
N LEU A 221 2.54 7.72 -10.70
CA LEU A 221 2.28 6.29 -10.55
C LEU A 221 0.94 6.04 -9.85
N ILE A 222 0.60 6.77 -8.79
CA ILE A 222 -0.70 6.66 -8.13
C ILE A 222 -1.83 6.93 -9.12
N LEU A 223 -1.73 8.02 -9.92
CA LEU A 223 -2.74 8.35 -10.92
C LEU A 223 -2.86 7.27 -12.01
N ALA A 224 -1.74 6.78 -12.51
CA ALA A 224 -1.71 5.72 -13.52
C ALA A 224 -2.34 4.42 -13.00
N PHE A 225 -1.97 3.98 -11.79
CA PHE A 225 -2.57 2.80 -11.17
C PHE A 225 -4.02 2.98 -10.81
N ASN A 226 -4.43 4.17 -10.37
CA ASN A 226 -5.83 4.46 -10.11
C ASN A 226 -6.67 4.33 -11.38
N TYR A 227 -6.21 4.92 -12.47
CA TYR A 227 -6.90 4.80 -13.77
C TYR A 227 -6.97 3.35 -14.25
N PHE A 228 -5.84 2.64 -14.19
CA PHE A 228 -5.75 1.24 -14.57
C PHE A 228 -6.69 0.34 -13.75
N TYR A 229 -6.73 0.54 -12.43
CA TYR A 229 -7.53 -0.26 -11.52
C TYR A 229 -9.03 -0.03 -11.74
N VAL A 230 -9.44 1.23 -11.93
CA VAL A 230 -10.83 1.57 -12.23
C VAL A 230 -11.26 0.99 -13.58
N ALA A 231 -10.39 1.07 -14.61
CA ALA A 231 -10.68 0.55 -15.94
C ALA A 231 -10.88 -0.99 -15.96
N ILE A 232 -10.14 -1.73 -15.11
CA ILE A 232 -10.28 -3.19 -14.99
C ILE A 232 -11.52 -3.57 -14.17
N GLN A 233 -11.76 -2.87 -13.08
CA GLN A 233 -12.81 -3.25 -12.12
C GLN A 233 -14.19 -2.87 -12.59
N TYR A 234 -14.30 -1.82 -13.39
CA TYR A 234 -15.57 -1.30 -13.89
C TYR A 234 -15.59 -1.30 -15.43
N ASN A 235 -16.30 -2.27 -15.98
CA ASN A 235 -16.62 -2.27 -17.41
C ASN A 235 -17.95 -1.52 -17.64
N PRO A 236 -17.91 -0.27 -18.13
CA PRO A 236 -19.14 0.53 -18.29
C PRO A 236 -20.12 -0.09 -19.29
N VAL A 237 -19.64 -0.87 -20.27
CA VAL A 237 -20.48 -1.53 -21.27
C VAL A 237 -21.27 -2.68 -20.63
N GLU A 238 -20.62 -3.46 -19.76
CA GLU A 238 -21.27 -4.57 -19.07
C GLU A 238 -22.32 -4.07 -18.06
N ILE A 239 -22.01 -2.99 -17.34
CA ILE A 239 -22.96 -2.34 -16.43
C ILE A 239 -24.15 -1.78 -17.21
N ALA A 240 -23.92 -1.14 -18.35
CA ALA A 240 -24.99 -0.60 -19.19
C ALA A 240 -25.88 -1.70 -19.80
N ASN A 241 -25.32 -2.85 -20.17
CA ASN A 241 -26.08 -3.98 -20.72
C ASN A 241 -26.90 -4.71 -19.63
N ASN A 242 -26.52 -4.63 -18.37
CA ASN A 242 -27.23 -5.23 -17.23
C ASN A 242 -28.31 -4.31 -16.65
N LEU A 243 -28.44 -3.09 -17.14
CA LEU A 243 -29.44 -2.10 -16.74
C LEU A 243 -30.60 -2.06 -17.72
#